data_672f87834fe56e660884d8753304184c
#
_entry.id   672f87834fe56e660884d8753304184c
#
_cell.length_a   1.000
_cell.length_b   1.000
_cell.length_c   1.000
_cell.angle_alpha   90.00
_cell.angle_beta   90.00
_cell.angle_gamma   90.00
#
_symmetry.space_group_name_H-M   'P 1'
#
loop_
_entity.id
_entity.type
_entity.pdbx_description
1 polymer ?
#
loop_
_entity_poly.entity_id
_entity_poly.type
_entity_poly.pdbx_seq_one_letter_code
_entity_poly.pdbx_strand_id
1 'polypeptide(L)'
;MALAASSLQQRRDARLDRRRRRIAGAALALFATRGYNATSVEEVVAAAKVSKSAFYEFFTSKEDCFRELLDLEGGALIRDVLSAAATGHNHHERLRLGITTFVSSCFERSSVARLLIVESVGLSESVDKVRYELQSQFADAVAEEVRHAIPHDRFYADKDPQVFGRAVVGAVSDAVGYFLTHPGGDAESLSESLCRIFAP
;
A
#
# COMPACT_ATOMS: atom_id res chain seq x y z
N MET A 1 -41.92 -8.18 -12.20
CA MET A 1 -41.66 -7.47 -10.93
C MET A 1 -40.27 -7.78 -10.35
N ALA A 2 -39.73 -8.98 -10.40
CA ALA A 2 -38.40 -9.34 -9.85
C ALA A 2 -37.22 -8.59 -10.52
N LEU A 3 -37.23 -8.41 -11.85
CA LEU A 3 -36.16 -7.71 -12.59
C LEU A 3 -36.08 -6.21 -12.26
N ALA A 4 -37.21 -5.55 -12.02
CA ALA A 4 -37.22 -4.14 -11.63
C ALA A 4 -36.72 -3.92 -10.19
N ALA A 5 -37.04 -4.84 -9.27
CA ALA A 5 -36.55 -4.81 -7.90
C ALA A 5 -35.03 -5.02 -7.85
N SER A 6 -34.48 -5.94 -8.67
CA SER A 6 -33.04 -6.18 -8.82
C SER A 6 -32.30 -4.93 -9.32
N SER A 7 -32.85 -4.23 -10.32
CA SER A 7 -32.22 -3.03 -10.88
C SER A 7 -32.22 -1.83 -9.90
N LEU A 8 -33.25 -1.70 -9.08
CA LEU A 8 -33.32 -0.67 -8.03
C LEU A 8 -32.31 -0.95 -6.91
N GLN A 9 -32.19 -2.21 -6.50
CA GLN A 9 -31.19 -2.62 -5.52
C GLN A 9 -29.76 -2.36 -6.02
N GLN A 10 -29.44 -2.76 -7.25
CA GLN A 10 -28.14 -2.50 -7.88
C GLN A 10 -27.80 -1.00 -7.95
N ARG A 11 -28.79 -0.14 -8.27
CA ARG A 11 -28.59 1.32 -8.28
C ARG A 11 -28.34 1.89 -6.88
N ARG A 12 -29.02 1.34 -5.86
CA ARG A 12 -28.82 1.73 -4.46
C ARG A 12 -27.42 1.36 -4.00
N ASP A 13 -26.98 0.12 -4.25
CA ASP A 13 -25.67 -0.38 -3.87
C ASP A 13 -24.55 0.42 -4.56
N ALA A 14 -24.68 0.68 -5.87
CA ALA A 14 -23.75 1.51 -6.61
C ALA A 14 -23.68 2.98 -6.11
N ARG A 15 -24.78 3.51 -5.54
CA ARG A 15 -24.79 4.84 -4.91
C ARG A 15 -24.08 4.84 -3.57
N LEU A 16 -24.26 3.80 -2.75
CA LEU A 16 -23.59 3.63 -1.48
C LEU A 16 -22.07 3.48 -1.69
N ASP A 17 -21.65 2.64 -2.64
CA ASP A 17 -20.25 2.45 -3.00
C ASP A 17 -19.59 3.74 -3.48
N ARG A 18 -20.27 4.54 -4.30
CA ARG A 18 -19.76 5.85 -4.73
C ARG A 18 -19.60 6.81 -3.56
N ARG A 19 -20.54 6.79 -2.60
CA ARG A 19 -20.47 7.64 -1.40
C ARG A 19 -19.30 7.22 -0.52
N ARG A 20 -19.14 5.92 -0.25
CA ARG A 20 -18.02 5.36 0.51
C ARG A 20 -16.68 5.74 -0.10
N ARG A 21 -16.50 5.51 -1.41
CA ARG A 21 -15.27 5.89 -2.14
C ARG A 21 -14.99 7.39 -2.08
N ARG A 22 -16.01 8.22 -2.12
CA ARG A 22 -15.83 9.69 -2.01
C ARG A 22 -15.35 10.11 -0.62
N ILE A 23 -15.88 9.49 0.44
CA ILE A 23 -15.44 9.72 1.81
C ILE A 23 -14.00 9.23 1.98
N ALA A 24 -13.71 8.00 1.55
CA ALA A 24 -12.37 7.40 1.62
C ALA A 24 -11.32 8.23 0.86
N GLY A 25 -11.64 8.69 -0.36
CA GLY A 25 -10.73 9.54 -1.13
C GLY A 25 -10.49 10.92 -0.49
N ALA A 26 -11.50 11.54 0.13
CA ALA A 26 -11.33 12.78 0.88
C ALA A 26 -10.47 12.56 2.14
N ALA A 27 -10.69 11.46 2.86
CA ALA A 27 -9.89 11.08 4.02
C ALA A 27 -8.43 10.84 3.64
N LEU A 28 -8.17 10.06 2.58
CA LEU A 28 -6.83 9.80 2.05
C LEU A 28 -6.08 11.11 1.74
N ALA A 29 -6.72 12.03 1.00
CA ALA A 29 -6.11 13.30 0.64
C ALA A 29 -5.76 14.15 1.87
N LEU A 30 -6.65 14.21 2.87
CA LEU A 30 -6.41 14.96 4.10
C LEU A 30 -5.33 14.31 4.98
N PHE A 31 -5.36 13.00 5.16
CA PHE A 31 -4.34 12.27 5.92
C PHE A 31 -2.96 12.44 5.30
N ALA A 32 -2.85 12.35 3.98
CA ALA A 32 -1.57 12.49 3.28
C ALA A 32 -1.01 13.93 3.32
N THR A 33 -1.87 14.96 3.38
CA THR A 33 -1.42 16.36 3.30
C THR A 33 -1.26 17.03 4.65
N ARG A 34 -2.09 16.68 5.63
CA ARG A 34 -2.13 17.29 6.97
C ARG A 34 -1.68 16.35 8.08
N GLY A 35 -1.61 15.05 7.78
CA GLY A 35 -1.41 14.01 8.77
C GLY A 35 -2.72 13.52 9.41
N TYR A 36 -2.68 12.31 9.94
CA TYR A 36 -3.83 11.68 10.59
C TYR A 36 -4.30 12.49 11.82
N ASN A 37 -3.37 12.88 12.70
CA ASN A 37 -3.71 13.53 13.96
C ASN A 37 -4.36 14.91 13.77
N ALA A 38 -3.91 15.66 12.77
CA ALA A 38 -4.40 17.00 12.45
C ALA A 38 -5.72 17.00 11.63
N THR A 39 -6.22 15.82 11.26
CA THR A 39 -7.45 15.68 10.45
C THR A 39 -8.61 15.25 11.34
N SER A 40 -9.74 15.95 11.27
CA SER A 40 -11.00 15.60 11.95
C SER A 40 -12.01 14.93 11.00
N VAL A 41 -13.00 14.23 11.56
CA VAL A 41 -14.12 13.67 10.78
C VAL A 41 -14.93 14.80 10.13
N GLU A 42 -15.07 15.94 10.80
CA GLU A 42 -15.75 17.13 10.29
C GLU A 42 -15.11 17.65 9.00
N GLU A 43 -13.78 17.69 8.94
CA GLU A 43 -13.05 18.08 7.73
C GLU A 43 -13.20 17.07 6.61
N VAL A 44 -13.16 15.77 6.93
CA VAL A 44 -13.38 14.70 5.95
C VAL A 44 -14.77 14.79 5.33
N VAL A 45 -15.83 14.96 6.12
CA VAL A 45 -17.20 15.05 5.58
C VAL A 45 -17.44 16.32 4.81
N ALA A 46 -16.82 17.44 5.23
CA ALA A 46 -16.86 18.71 4.50
C ALA A 46 -16.20 18.56 3.12
N ALA A 47 -14.98 17.99 3.06
CA ALA A 47 -14.25 17.74 1.82
C ALA A 47 -15.01 16.74 0.91
N ALA A 48 -15.59 15.70 1.49
CA ALA A 48 -16.40 14.72 0.77
C ALA A 48 -17.80 15.24 0.38
N LYS A 49 -18.21 16.42 0.85
CA LYS A 49 -19.56 17.01 0.64
C LYS A 49 -20.67 16.01 1.06
N VAL A 50 -20.55 15.46 2.26
CA VAL A 50 -21.55 14.58 2.87
C VAL A 50 -21.88 15.02 4.30
N SER A 51 -22.92 14.46 4.91
CA SER A 51 -23.23 14.69 6.32
C SER A 51 -22.34 13.79 7.22
N LYS A 52 -22.19 14.20 8.50
CA LYS A 52 -21.50 13.40 9.51
C LYS A 52 -22.17 12.03 9.72
N SER A 53 -23.51 11.98 9.67
CA SER A 53 -24.25 10.71 9.70
C SER A 53 -23.90 9.79 8.53
N ALA A 54 -23.70 10.35 7.33
CA ALA A 54 -23.31 9.56 6.18
C ALA A 54 -21.87 8.97 6.30
N PHE A 55 -20.97 9.59 7.04
CA PHE A 55 -19.68 9.00 7.38
C PHE A 55 -19.86 7.78 8.29
N TYR A 56 -20.64 7.93 9.34
CA TYR A 56 -20.89 6.86 10.32
C TYR A 56 -21.81 5.72 9.79
N GLU A 57 -22.40 5.86 8.60
CA GLU A 57 -23.01 4.74 7.88
C GLU A 57 -21.95 3.73 7.38
N PHE A 58 -20.69 4.16 7.15
CA PHE A 58 -19.63 3.35 6.56
C PHE A 58 -18.46 3.06 7.50
N PHE A 59 -18.14 3.98 8.41
CA PHE A 59 -16.97 3.91 9.28
C PHE A 59 -17.38 4.21 10.72
N THR A 60 -16.97 3.35 11.65
CA THR A 60 -17.30 3.52 13.08
C THR A 60 -16.48 4.64 13.74
N SER A 61 -15.33 4.97 13.17
CA SER A 61 -14.41 6.01 13.65
C SER A 61 -13.49 6.53 12.54
N LYS A 62 -12.74 7.59 12.81
CA LYS A 62 -11.66 8.07 11.96
C LYS A 62 -10.58 7.00 11.77
N GLU A 63 -10.24 6.27 12.83
CA GLU A 63 -9.27 5.17 12.80
C GLU A 63 -9.75 3.99 11.96
N ASP A 64 -11.02 3.65 12.05
CA ASP A 64 -11.63 2.62 11.22
C ASP A 64 -11.53 2.97 9.72
N CYS A 65 -11.83 4.22 9.38
CA CYS A 65 -11.64 4.73 8.01
C CYS A 65 -10.18 4.68 7.57
N PHE A 66 -9.24 5.03 8.43
CA PHE A 66 -7.81 4.97 8.15
C PHE A 66 -7.33 3.53 7.91
N ARG A 67 -7.72 2.62 8.81
CA ARG A 67 -7.36 1.19 8.71
C ARG A 67 -7.89 0.55 7.44
N GLU A 68 -9.13 0.87 7.05
CA GLU A 68 -9.72 0.37 5.81
C GLU A 68 -8.99 0.92 4.57
N LEU A 69 -8.60 2.19 4.58
CA LEU A 69 -7.77 2.77 3.53
C LEU A 69 -6.40 2.09 3.44
N LEU A 70 -5.78 1.83 4.60
CA LEU A 70 -4.49 1.15 4.67
C LEU A 70 -4.57 -0.26 4.06
N ASP A 71 -5.58 -1.03 4.40
CA ASP A 71 -5.79 -2.39 3.89
C ASP A 71 -6.10 -2.38 2.38
N LEU A 72 -7.01 -1.52 1.94
CA LEU A 72 -7.41 -1.42 0.53
C LEU A 72 -6.26 -1.00 -0.38
N GLU A 73 -5.57 0.09 -0.02
CA GLU A 73 -4.49 0.67 -0.83
C GLU A 73 -3.22 -0.20 -0.76
N GLY A 74 -2.91 -0.75 0.42
CA GLY A 74 -1.80 -1.68 0.59
C GLY A 74 -2.03 -2.99 -0.18
N GLY A 75 -3.23 -3.56 -0.08
CA GLY A 75 -3.58 -4.75 -0.85
C GLY A 75 -3.57 -4.53 -2.37
N ALA A 76 -3.95 -3.33 -2.84
CA ALA A 76 -3.82 -2.98 -4.26
C ALA A 76 -2.34 -2.91 -4.67
N LEU A 77 -1.50 -2.23 -3.90
CA LEU A 77 -0.06 -2.13 -4.17
C LEU A 77 0.62 -3.51 -4.19
N ILE A 78 0.28 -4.39 -3.25
CA ILE A 78 0.78 -5.77 -3.24
C ILE A 78 0.43 -6.49 -4.55
N ARG A 79 -0.83 -6.44 -4.97
CA ARG A 79 -1.26 -7.09 -6.22
C ARG A 79 -0.51 -6.57 -7.44
N ASP A 80 -0.32 -5.25 -7.56
CA ASP A 80 0.39 -4.62 -8.66
C ASP A 80 1.85 -5.07 -8.70
N VAL A 81 2.53 -5.06 -7.55
CA VAL A 81 3.94 -5.50 -7.41
C VAL A 81 4.11 -6.98 -7.74
N LEU A 82 3.28 -7.86 -7.18
CA LEU A 82 3.36 -9.29 -7.43
C LEU A 82 3.03 -9.64 -8.89
N SER A 83 2.07 -8.93 -9.49
CA SER A 83 1.71 -9.09 -10.89
C SER A 83 2.87 -8.70 -11.81
N ALA A 84 3.55 -7.59 -11.53
CA ALA A 84 4.73 -7.16 -12.29
C ALA A 84 5.89 -8.14 -12.09
N ALA A 85 6.19 -8.54 -10.86
CA ALA A 85 7.24 -9.51 -10.56
C ALA A 85 7.03 -10.83 -11.30
N ALA A 86 5.80 -11.32 -11.40
CA ALA A 86 5.48 -12.57 -12.09
C ALA A 86 5.81 -12.57 -13.60
N THR A 87 6.01 -11.41 -14.21
CA THR A 87 6.41 -11.31 -15.64
C THR A 87 7.90 -11.51 -15.88
N GLY A 88 8.72 -11.54 -14.82
CA GLY A 88 10.16 -11.73 -14.92
C GLY A 88 10.53 -13.16 -15.31
N HIS A 89 11.56 -13.32 -16.14
CA HIS A 89 12.00 -14.60 -16.69
C HIS A 89 12.95 -15.38 -15.76
N ASN A 90 13.54 -14.71 -14.77
CA ASN A 90 14.42 -15.30 -13.77
C ASN A 90 14.27 -14.61 -12.42
N HIS A 91 14.91 -15.14 -11.36
CA HIS A 91 14.78 -14.68 -9.99
C HIS A 91 15.23 -13.22 -9.81
N HIS A 92 16.34 -12.82 -10.41
CA HIS A 92 16.82 -11.43 -10.35
C HIS A 92 15.82 -10.47 -11.02
N GLU A 93 15.34 -10.81 -12.20
CA GLU A 93 14.39 -9.99 -12.93
C GLU A 93 13.06 -9.83 -12.19
N ARG A 94 12.55 -10.90 -11.59
CA ARG A 94 11.35 -10.86 -10.76
C ARG A 94 11.50 -9.93 -9.57
N LEU A 95 12.61 -10.05 -8.86
CA LEU A 95 12.88 -9.18 -7.71
C LEU A 95 13.09 -7.73 -8.14
N ARG A 96 13.82 -7.47 -9.25
CA ARG A 96 13.98 -6.14 -9.83
C ARG A 96 12.65 -5.51 -10.20
N LEU A 97 11.79 -6.24 -10.92
CA LEU A 97 10.46 -5.77 -11.29
C LEU A 97 9.60 -5.46 -10.07
N GLY A 98 9.66 -6.31 -9.05
CA GLY A 98 8.96 -6.06 -7.79
C GLY A 98 9.43 -4.77 -7.10
N ILE A 99 10.73 -4.58 -6.93
CA ILE A 99 11.32 -3.39 -6.31
C ILE A 99 10.96 -2.14 -7.14
N THR A 100 11.19 -2.17 -8.46
CA THR A 100 10.93 -1.04 -9.35
C THR A 100 9.45 -0.65 -9.34
N THR A 101 8.55 -1.63 -9.44
CA THR A 101 7.10 -1.37 -9.40
C THR A 101 6.66 -0.78 -8.07
N PHE A 102 7.17 -1.28 -6.94
CA PHE A 102 6.86 -0.72 -5.63
C PHE A 102 7.30 0.74 -5.54
N VAL A 103 8.56 1.03 -5.88
CA VAL A 103 9.13 2.39 -5.81
C VAL A 103 8.36 3.33 -6.75
N SER A 104 8.19 2.98 -8.02
CA SER A 104 7.48 3.81 -9.00
C SER A 104 6.05 4.10 -8.56
N SER A 105 5.30 3.07 -8.12
CA SER A 105 3.93 3.24 -7.61
C SER A 105 3.87 4.19 -6.41
N CYS A 106 4.86 4.14 -5.52
CA CYS A 106 4.93 5.04 -4.37
C CYS A 106 5.20 6.49 -4.77
N PHE A 107 6.02 6.73 -5.77
CA PHE A 107 6.29 8.08 -6.28
C PHE A 107 5.09 8.63 -7.07
N GLU A 108 4.48 7.83 -7.94
CA GLU A 108 3.29 8.19 -8.72
C GLU A 108 2.07 8.46 -7.82
N ARG A 109 1.91 7.66 -6.78
CA ARG A 109 0.78 7.72 -5.84
C ARG A 109 1.26 8.18 -4.45
N SER A 110 1.97 9.31 -4.40
CA SER A 110 2.64 9.79 -3.18
C SER A 110 1.70 9.95 -1.96
N SER A 111 0.43 10.29 -2.16
CA SER A 111 -0.56 10.34 -1.07
C SER A 111 -0.82 8.96 -0.47
N VAL A 112 -0.91 7.93 -1.31
CA VAL A 112 -1.06 6.54 -0.86
C VAL A 112 0.20 6.07 -0.13
N ALA A 113 1.38 6.33 -0.73
CA ALA A 113 2.66 5.97 -0.11
C ALA A 113 2.85 6.64 1.26
N ARG A 114 2.48 7.93 1.40
CA ARG A 114 2.51 8.61 2.71
C ARG A 114 1.59 7.95 3.73
N LEU A 115 0.38 7.58 3.33
CA LEU A 115 -0.55 6.85 4.20
C LEU A 115 0.07 5.53 4.68
N LEU A 116 0.59 4.71 3.73
CA LEU A 116 1.09 3.36 3.99
C LEU A 116 2.40 3.34 4.78
N ILE A 117 3.31 4.28 4.52
CA ILE A 117 4.70 4.23 4.99
C ILE A 117 4.98 5.23 6.11
N VAL A 118 4.34 6.41 6.08
CA VAL A 118 4.65 7.50 7.03
C VAL A 118 3.56 7.61 8.10
N GLU A 119 2.31 7.81 7.72
CA GLU A 119 1.22 8.12 8.64
C GLU A 119 0.74 6.90 9.46
N SER A 120 0.99 5.68 8.97
CA SER A 120 0.59 4.45 9.65
C SER A 120 1.49 4.06 10.82
N VAL A 121 2.71 4.62 10.91
CA VAL A 121 3.72 4.20 11.89
C VAL A 121 3.35 4.68 13.30
N GLY A 122 3.16 3.72 14.23
CA GLY A 122 2.91 4.02 15.65
C GLY A 122 1.58 4.74 15.93
N LEU A 123 0.62 4.67 15.01
CA LEU A 123 -0.66 5.35 15.15
C LEU A 123 -1.54 4.66 16.19
N SER A 124 -1.69 3.35 16.12
CA SER A 124 -2.38 2.50 17.09
C SER A 124 -2.03 1.03 16.87
N GLU A 125 -2.28 0.19 17.88
CA GLU A 125 -2.05 -1.25 17.78
C GLU A 125 -2.83 -1.89 16.62
N SER A 126 -4.07 -1.45 16.37
CA SER A 126 -4.90 -1.97 15.28
C SER A 126 -4.38 -1.60 13.90
N VAL A 127 -3.81 -0.41 13.75
CA VAL A 127 -3.17 0.06 12.51
C VAL A 127 -1.83 -0.63 12.30
N ASP A 128 -1.02 -0.75 13.37
CA ASP A 128 0.27 -1.44 13.32
C ASP A 128 0.10 -2.91 12.91
N LYS A 129 -0.97 -3.57 13.36
CA LYS A 129 -1.30 -4.95 12.94
C LYS A 129 -1.52 -5.04 11.42
N VAL A 130 -2.36 -4.19 10.84
CA VAL A 130 -2.60 -4.17 9.39
C VAL A 130 -1.32 -3.86 8.62
N ARG A 131 -0.55 -2.86 9.06
CA ARG A 131 0.73 -2.51 8.47
C ARG A 131 1.71 -3.70 8.48
N TYR A 132 1.81 -4.39 9.60
CA TYR A 132 2.67 -5.57 9.73
C TYR A 132 2.20 -6.72 8.83
N GLU A 133 0.90 -6.96 8.72
CA GLU A 133 0.33 -7.98 7.82
C GLU A 133 0.67 -7.67 6.35
N LEU A 134 0.54 -6.41 5.91
CA LEU A 134 0.92 -5.98 4.56
C LEU A 134 2.43 -6.17 4.30
N GLN A 135 3.28 -5.74 5.24
CA GLN A 135 4.73 -5.93 5.13
C GLN A 135 5.11 -7.42 5.11
N SER A 136 4.41 -8.26 5.88
CA SER A 136 4.64 -9.69 5.89
C SER A 136 4.31 -10.34 4.56
N GLN A 137 3.21 -9.97 3.93
CA GLN A 137 2.85 -10.51 2.60
C GLN A 137 3.95 -10.23 1.56
N PHE A 138 4.51 -9.01 1.54
CA PHE A 138 5.64 -8.70 0.67
C PHE A 138 6.89 -9.53 1.02
N ALA A 139 7.24 -9.60 2.30
CA ALA A 139 8.44 -10.31 2.76
C ALA A 139 8.35 -11.81 2.48
N ASP A 140 7.18 -12.40 2.65
CA ASP A 140 6.94 -13.82 2.39
C ASP A 140 7.00 -14.13 0.88
N ALA A 141 6.52 -13.23 0.02
CA ALA A 141 6.65 -13.36 -1.43
C ALA A 141 8.13 -13.30 -1.88
N VAL A 142 8.92 -12.37 -1.33
CA VAL A 142 10.37 -12.32 -1.58
C VAL A 142 11.07 -13.56 -1.05
N ALA A 143 10.73 -14.02 0.15
CA ALA A 143 11.32 -15.22 0.74
C ALA A 143 11.03 -16.49 -0.09
N GLU A 144 9.84 -16.58 -0.67
CA GLU A 144 9.49 -17.69 -1.56
C GLU A 144 10.33 -17.66 -2.84
N GLU A 145 10.49 -16.50 -3.46
CA GLU A 145 11.33 -16.32 -4.65
C GLU A 145 12.79 -16.71 -4.34
N VAL A 146 13.33 -16.26 -3.20
CA VAL A 146 14.70 -16.61 -2.76
C VAL A 146 14.84 -18.12 -2.51
N ARG A 147 13.87 -18.79 -1.90
CA ARG A 147 13.90 -20.24 -1.70
C ARG A 147 14.02 -21.00 -3.03
N HIS A 148 13.31 -20.55 -4.04
CA HIS A 148 13.40 -21.11 -5.38
C HIS A 148 14.74 -20.78 -6.08
N ALA A 149 15.35 -19.63 -5.78
CA ALA A 149 16.61 -19.20 -6.36
C ALA A 149 17.84 -19.93 -5.77
N ILE A 150 17.84 -20.29 -4.50
CA ILE A 150 18.97 -20.90 -3.78
C ILE A 150 19.65 -22.04 -4.54
N PRO A 151 18.94 -23.05 -5.13
CA PRO A 151 19.59 -24.15 -5.84
C PRO A 151 20.25 -23.74 -7.16
N HIS A 152 19.92 -22.60 -7.71
CA HIS A 152 20.24 -22.20 -9.07
C HIS A 152 21.11 -20.95 -9.17
N ASP A 153 21.23 -20.18 -8.07
CA ASP A 153 21.88 -18.88 -8.09
C ASP A 153 22.81 -18.69 -6.88
N ARG A 154 24.10 -18.46 -7.18
CA ARG A 154 25.14 -18.30 -6.16
C ARG A 154 24.94 -17.06 -5.27
N PHE A 155 24.25 -16.03 -5.77
CA PHE A 155 23.97 -14.83 -4.98
C PHE A 155 23.06 -15.13 -3.81
N TYR A 156 22.09 -16.03 -4.01
CA TYR A 156 21.12 -16.39 -2.97
C TYR A 156 21.53 -17.63 -2.14
N ALA A 157 22.59 -18.34 -2.53
CA ALA A 157 22.95 -19.64 -1.98
C ALA A 157 23.19 -19.67 -0.46
N ASP A 158 23.66 -18.57 0.12
CA ASP A 158 23.97 -18.41 1.56
C ASP A 158 22.93 -17.55 2.31
N LYS A 159 21.84 -17.16 1.67
CA LYS A 159 20.81 -16.28 2.25
C LYS A 159 19.76 -17.09 3.02
N ASP A 160 19.43 -16.63 4.22
CA ASP A 160 18.18 -17.04 4.86
C ASP A 160 17.01 -16.35 4.16
N PRO A 161 16.04 -17.07 3.55
CA PRO A 161 14.98 -16.46 2.78
C PRO A 161 14.10 -15.50 3.59
N GLN A 162 13.78 -15.83 4.85
CA GLN A 162 12.94 -14.98 5.69
C GLN A 162 13.65 -13.71 6.09
N VAL A 163 14.92 -13.80 6.47
CA VAL A 163 15.74 -12.62 6.81
C VAL A 163 15.91 -11.74 5.57
N PHE A 164 16.20 -12.33 4.42
CA PHE A 164 16.37 -11.59 3.16
C PHE A 164 15.08 -10.86 2.75
N GLY A 165 13.93 -11.54 2.79
CA GLY A 165 12.63 -10.92 2.50
C GLY A 165 12.32 -9.74 3.40
N ARG A 166 12.54 -9.89 4.71
CA ARG A 166 12.37 -8.79 5.68
C ARG A 166 13.34 -7.64 5.43
N ALA A 167 14.61 -7.94 5.08
CA ALA A 167 15.61 -6.93 4.76
C ALA A 167 15.23 -6.12 3.51
N VAL A 168 14.78 -6.78 2.44
CA VAL A 168 14.32 -6.12 1.22
C VAL A 168 13.16 -5.18 1.53
N VAL A 169 12.10 -5.68 2.19
CA VAL A 169 10.91 -4.88 2.48
C VAL A 169 11.23 -3.72 3.41
N GLY A 170 12.04 -3.94 4.44
CA GLY A 170 12.48 -2.89 5.37
C GLY A 170 13.28 -1.81 4.66
N ALA A 171 14.32 -2.18 3.91
CA ALA A 171 15.17 -1.23 3.20
C ALA A 171 14.42 -0.44 2.13
N VAL A 172 13.57 -1.10 1.33
CA VAL A 172 12.78 -0.44 0.27
C VAL A 172 11.77 0.52 0.88
N SER A 173 11.03 0.10 1.92
CA SER A 173 10.04 0.95 2.57
C SER A 173 10.66 2.16 3.27
N ASP A 174 11.78 1.97 3.98
CA ASP A 174 12.50 3.05 4.67
C ASP A 174 13.06 4.07 3.67
N ALA A 175 13.72 3.59 2.60
CA ALA A 175 14.25 4.46 1.56
C ALA A 175 13.17 5.29 0.87
N VAL A 176 12.02 4.67 0.51
CA VAL A 176 10.87 5.40 -0.04
C VAL A 176 10.34 6.41 0.98
N GLY A 177 10.17 6.02 2.25
CA GLY A 177 9.71 6.91 3.32
C GLY A 177 10.60 8.14 3.49
N TYR A 178 11.93 7.97 3.40
CA TYR A 178 12.90 9.05 3.42
C TYR A 178 12.64 10.06 2.28
N PHE A 179 12.53 9.60 1.03
CA PHE A 179 12.31 10.48 -0.11
C PHE A 179 10.91 11.11 -0.17
N LEU A 180 9.90 10.49 0.44
CA LEU A 180 8.59 11.11 0.60
C LEU A 180 8.59 12.30 1.56
N THR A 181 9.57 12.37 2.44
CA THR A 181 9.71 13.43 3.47
C THR A 181 10.86 14.39 3.17
N HIS A 182 11.81 14.03 2.31
CA HIS A 182 12.97 14.83 1.94
C HIS A 182 13.04 14.97 0.41
N PRO A 183 12.76 16.15 -0.15
CA PRO A 183 12.77 16.36 -1.59
C PRO A 183 14.19 16.19 -2.17
N GLY A 184 14.30 15.60 -3.37
CA GLY A 184 15.57 15.51 -4.11
C GLY A 184 15.93 14.14 -4.68
N GLY A 185 15.05 13.12 -4.54
CA GLY A 185 15.21 11.82 -5.18
C GLY A 185 14.20 11.59 -6.31
N ASP A 186 14.56 10.72 -7.22
CA ASP A 186 13.66 10.20 -8.25
C ASP A 186 13.51 8.67 -8.13
N ALA A 187 12.40 8.16 -8.65
CA ALA A 187 12.05 6.73 -8.54
C ALA A 187 13.05 5.82 -9.28
N GLU A 188 13.61 6.27 -10.40
CA GLU A 188 14.52 5.49 -11.23
C GLU A 188 15.85 5.25 -10.51
N SER A 189 16.51 6.33 -10.09
CA SER A 189 17.77 6.28 -9.31
C SER A 189 17.63 5.45 -8.03
N LEU A 190 16.53 5.61 -7.31
CA LEU A 190 16.27 4.85 -6.09
C LEU A 190 16.09 3.36 -6.41
N SER A 191 15.29 3.04 -7.40
CA SER A 191 15.04 1.65 -7.84
C SER A 191 16.33 0.97 -8.27
N GLU A 192 17.15 1.64 -9.10
CA GLU A 192 18.43 1.11 -9.53
C GLU A 192 19.39 0.83 -8.37
N SER A 193 19.44 1.74 -7.40
CA SER A 193 20.30 1.60 -6.23
C SER A 193 19.89 0.40 -5.38
N LEU A 194 18.59 0.24 -5.12
CA LEU A 194 18.06 -0.90 -4.39
C LEU A 194 18.23 -2.23 -5.16
N CYS A 195 18.03 -2.21 -6.47
CA CYS A 195 18.22 -3.39 -7.31
C CYS A 195 19.69 -3.85 -7.32
N ARG A 196 20.67 -2.94 -7.35
CA ARG A 196 22.09 -3.31 -7.25
C ARG A 196 22.43 -4.02 -5.92
N ILE A 197 21.69 -3.76 -4.85
CA ILE A 197 21.90 -4.39 -3.54
C ILE A 197 21.24 -5.77 -3.48
N PHE A 198 19.99 -5.88 -3.94
CA PHE A 198 19.14 -7.05 -3.67
C PHE A 198 18.94 -7.97 -4.86
N ALA A 199 19.16 -7.48 -6.09
CA ALA A 199 18.98 -8.21 -7.34
C ALA A 199 20.03 -7.76 -8.38
N PRO A 200 21.33 -7.97 -8.11
CA PRO A 200 22.44 -7.52 -8.95
C PRO A 200 22.47 -8.14 -10.33
#